data_2bc8874290330f55cced0168316c09ff
#
_entry.id   2bc8874290330f55cced0168316c09ff
#
_cell.length_a   1.000
_cell.length_b   1.000
_cell.length_c   1.000
_cell.angle_alpha   90.00
_cell.angle_beta   90.00
_cell.angle_gamma   90.00
#
_symmetry.space_group_name_H-M   'P 1'
#
loop_
_entity.id
_entity.type
_entity.pdbx_description
1 polymer ?
#
loop_
_entity_poly.entity_id
_entity_poly.type
_entity_poly.pdbx_seq_one_letter_code
_entity_poly.pdbx_strand_id
1 'polypeptide(L)'
;MSVSRRNLLRNAGIFGASAAVAGPALAMSSKPALDPLADKIIVDFGHGVASGDPLSDRVILWTRISPQVNAAIEVSWRICDDVEMQQEVNAGVVTTDSSRDFTVKVDADGLLPNTWYYYQFFVGDKLSAIGRTKTAAETGLDRLRLAVVSCSSFPHGYFNVYRILSERNDLDAVVHLGDYIYEYGVGEYGDKALEKQRDLLPKHEIISLTDYRQRHNLYKRDLDLQAVHQQYPFIVTWDDHEFANDTWKDGAENHNAGEGDFLVRKEKAKQAYFEWMPIRHQPQDLGSCYRKLPFGNLVDLLMLDTRVEGRDEAPSGAYAQQIRHDENRTLMGFEQEAWLHNQLKASTAKWKVLGQQVQIQQLGPVALPDKLGGGISFFLDTWDGYTATRKRLFNFIDDNNIDNMVVLTGDIHSTWVADLAHDPFDSRYYNAKTGEGSLAVEFVTPSVSSPALPPVIGDIAAAALKSSSPHLKHCDMVHNGFFILDVTEERAQADWFFVKTVKEKSTEHYHNASYKTDDKANRLTKVIEPSLVNVNSAVFAPTPVIEVL
;
A
#
# COMPACT_ATOMS: atom_id res chain seq x y z
N MET A 1 0.41 -38.15 23.85
CA MET A 1 -1.06 -37.94 23.93
C MET A 1 -1.27 -36.47 24.26
N SER A 2 -1.48 -35.66 23.23
CA SER A 2 -1.70 -34.20 23.34
C SER A 2 -3.18 -33.94 23.16
N VAL A 3 -3.82 -33.35 24.19
CA VAL A 3 -5.25 -33.02 24.19
C VAL A 3 -5.40 -31.60 23.63
N SER A 4 -6.09 -31.50 22.52
CA SER A 4 -6.43 -30.25 21.82
C SER A 4 -7.42 -29.40 22.62
N ARG A 5 -7.15 -28.09 22.73
CA ARG A 5 -7.95 -27.07 23.44
C ARG A 5 -9.29 -26.69 22.77
N ARG A 6 -9.87 -27.56 21.95
CA ARG A 6 -11.07 -27.26 21.15
C ARG A 6 -12.40 -27.69 21.74
N ASN A 7 -12.44 -28.24 22.97
CA ASN A 7 -13.66 -28.83 23.54
C ASN A 7 -14.10 -28.28 24.92
N LEU A 8 -14.07 -26.95 25.09
CA LEU A 8 -14.56 -26.38 26.37
C LEU A 8 -15.33 -25.07 26.14
N LEU A 9 -16.45 -25.14 25.41
CA LEU A 9 -17.51 -24.11 25.45
C LEU A 9 -18.74 -24.59 24.63
N ARG A 10 -19.35 -25.65 25.16
CA ARG A 10 -20.72 -26.01 24.79
C ARG A 10 -21.41 -26.44 26.08
N ASN A 11 -22.20 -25.52 26.64
CA ASN A 11 -23.42 -25.78 27.44
C ASN A 11 -23.63 -24.69 28.51
N ALA A 12 -24.62 -23.84 28.23
CA ALA A 12 -25.53 -23.15 29.16
C ALA A 12 -26.11 -21.94 28.43
N GLY A 13 -27.37 -21.72 28.20
CA GLY A 13 -28.57 -22.21 28.78
C GLY A 13 -29.67 -21.25 28.32
N ILE A 14 -30.75 -21.78 27.84
CA ILE A 14 -31.97 -21.13 27.37
C ILE A 14 -32.69 -20.41 28.51
N PHE A 15 -33.20 -19.17 28.28
CA PHE A 15 -34.42 -18.53 28.84
C PHE A 15 -34.48 -17.09 28.27
N GLY A 16 -35.48 -16.64 27.63
CA GLY A 16 -36.85 -16.48 27.80
C GLY A 16 -37.26 -15.23 26.99
N ALA A 17 -38.15 -15.36 26.03
CA ALA A 17 -38.68 -14.29 25.21
C ALA A 17 -39.62 -13.37 26.01
N SER A 18 -39.52 -12.05 25.78
CA SER A 18 -40.65 -11.13 25.91
C SER A 18 -40.53 -10.05 24.86
N ALA A 19 -41.42 -10.08 23.87
CA ALA A 19 -41.57 -9.09 22.86
C ALA A 19 -42.19 -7.81 23.43
N ALA A 20 -41.52 -6.69 23.29
CA ALA A 20 -42.12 -5.38 23.37
C ALA A 20 -41.86 -4.64 22.07
N VAL A 21 -42.90 -4.43 21.30
CA VAL A 21 -42.90 -3.58 20.10
C VAL A 21 -42.85 -2.10 20.58
N ALA A 22 -41.73 -1.44 20.31
CA ALA A 22 -41.64 0.01 20.40
C ALA A 22 -41.23 0.55 19.01
N GLY A 23 -42.02 1.46 18.50
CA GLY A 23 -41.83 2.11 17.21
C GLY A 23 -40.55 2.97 17.14
N PRO A 24 -40.14 3.42 15.94
CA PRO A 24 -38.92 4.16 15.76
C PRO A 24 -39.03 5.54 16.42
N ALA A 25 -38.38 5.71 17.56
CA ALA A 25 -38.07 7.03 18.07
C ALA A 25 -36.92 7.59 17.22
N LEU A 26 -37.18 8.68 16.51
CA LEU A 26 -36.14 9.52 15.93
C LEU A 26 -35.22 9.94 17.07
N ALA A 27 -34.05 9.30 17.12
CA ALA A 27 -32.97 9.74 17.98
C ALA A 27 -32.44 11.06 17.40
N MET A 28 -32.87 12.19 18.00
CA MET A 28 -32.16 13.45 17.84
C MET A 28 -30.74 13.19 18.35
N SER A 29 -29.78 13.26 17.41
CA SER A 29 -28.36 13.25 17.73
C SER A 29 -28.10 14.45 18.66
N SER A 30 -27.95 14.19 19.96
CA SER A 30 -27.42 15.19 20.86
C SER A 30 -25.96 15.39 20.50
N LYS A 31 -25.54 16.63 20.19
CA LYS A 31 -24.11 16.99 20.15
C LYS A 31 -23.45 16.35 21.35
N PRO A 32 -22.31 15.61 21.17
CA PRO A 32 -21.57 15.10 22.30
C PRO A 32 -21.28 16.29 23.23
N ALA A 33 -21.70 16.20 24.48
CA ALA A 33 -21.37 17.20 25.47
C ALA A 33 -19.84 17.17 25.64
N LEU A 34 -19.17 18.31 25.43
CA LEU A 34 -17.75 18.48 25.68
C LEU A 34 -17.48 18.08 27.12
N ASP A 35 -16.55 17.14 27.35
CA ASP A 35 -16.14 16.74 28.70
C ASP A 35 -15.45 17.93 29.38
N PRO A 36 -15.94 18.40 30.57
CA PRO A 36 -15.30 19.51 31.29
C PRO A 36 -13.84 19.26 31.69
N LEU A 37 -13.38 18.01 31.72
CA LEU A 37 -12.00 17.63 31.93
C LEU A 37 -11.14 17.77 30.65
N ALA A 38 -11.74 17.64 29.47
CA ALA A 38 -11.05 17.80 28.18
C ALA A 38 -10.51 19.22 27.99
N ASP A 39 -11.17 20.23 28.53
CA ASP A 39 -10.72 21.65 28.48
C ASP A 39 -9.39 21.92 29.21
N LYS A 40 -8.89 20.94 30.00
CA LYS A 40 -7.64 21.03 30.73
C LYS A 40 -6.50 20.20 30.15
N ILE A 41 -6.82 19.34 29.16
CA ILE A 41 -5.84 18.46 28.53
C ILE A 41 -5.25 19.17 27.33
N ILE A 42 -3.97 19.50 27.41
CA ILE A 42 -3.24 20.08 26.28
C ILE A 42 -2.80 18.94 25.37
N VAL A 43 -3.28 18.96 24.12
CA VAL A 43 -2.90 18.02 23.06
C VAL A 43 -2.43 18.77 21.82
N ASP A 44 -1.65 18.08 21.00
CA ASP A 44 -1.23 18.52 19.68
C ASP A 44 -1.56 17.41 18.65
N PHE A 45 -1.97 17.80 17.45
CA PHE A 45 -2.23 16.95 16.29
C PHE A 45 -1.08 17.01 15.26
N GLY A 46 0.16 17.11 15.73
CA GLY A 46 1.37 17.36 14.93
C GLY A 46 1.71 16.29 13.87
N HIS A 47 0.93 15.21 13.79
CA HIS A 47 1.07 14.14 12.78
C HIS A 47 0.03 14.24 11.67
N GLY A 48 -0.78 15.30 11.67
CA GLY A 48 -1.84 15.51 10.70
C GLY A 48 -2.98 14.49 10.84
N VAL A 49 -3.69 14.30 9.74
CA VAL A 49 -4.80 13.37 9.61
C VAL A 49 -4.59 12.49 8.38
N ALA A 50 -5.17 11.29 8.38
CA ALA A 50 -5.14 10.39 7.25
C ALA A 50 -6.46 9.63 7.13
N SER A 51 -6.79 9.16 5.93
CA SER A 51 -7.87 8.21 5.71
C SER A 51 -7.39 7.06 4.84
N GLY A 52 -8.11 5.93 4.85
CA GLY A 52 -7.71 4.79 4.05
C GLY A 52 -8.78 3.70 3.94
N ASP A 53 -8.46 2.69 3.14
CA ASP A 53 -9.31 1.52 2.91
C ASP A 53 -10.78 1.88 2.64
N PRO A 54 -11.07 2.71 1.61
CA PRO A 54 -12.42 3.10 1.31
C PRO A 54 -13.26 1.91 0.85
N LEU A 55 -14.44 1.75 1.46
CA LEU A 55 -15.52 0.88 1.00
C LEU A 55 -16.69 1.74 0.53
N SER A 56 -17.73 1.13 0.01
CA SER A 56 -18.87 1.88 -0.53
C SER A 56 -19.68 2.65 0.53
N ASP A 57 -19.62 2.21 1.78
CA ASP A 57 -20.40 2.75 2.90
C ASP A 57 -19.55 3.28 4.06
N ARG A 58 -18.22 3.20 3.98
CA ARG A 58 -17.32 3.54 5.09
C ARG A 58 -15.88 3.79 4.67
N VAL A 59 -15.11 4.43 5.56
CA VAL A 59 -13.67 4.68 5.37
C VAL A 59 -12.96 4.70 6.72
N ILE A 60 -11.70 4.26 6.74
CA ILE A 60 -10.86 4.44 7.92
C ILE A 60 -10.41 5.89 8.02
N LEU A 61 -10.60 6.50 9.20
CA LEU A 61 -10.05 7.80 9.57
C LEU A 61 -8.96 7.59 10.62
N TRP A 62 -7.88 8.35 10.54
CA TRP A 62 -6.73 8.23 11.41
C TRP A 62 -6.17 9.59 11.82
N THR A 63 -5.71 9.68 13.07
CA THR A 63 -4.84 10.74 13.57
C THR A 63 -4.00 10.22 14.74
N ARG A 64 -3.12 11.06 15.28
CA ARG A 64 -2.41 10.83 16.52
C ARG A 64 -2.40 12.11 17.34
N ILE A 65 -2.69 12.01 18.63
CA ILE A 65 -2.55 13.12 19.57
C ILE A 65 -1.20 13.01 20.32
N SER A 66 -0.66 14.16 20.68
CA SER A 66 0.53 14.27 21.55
C SER A 66 0.12 14.95 22.85
N PRO A 67 -0.36 14.18 23.85
CA PRO A 67 -0.80 14.77 25.11
C PRO A 67 0.37 15.10 26.03
N GLN A 68 0.20 16.08 26.91
CA GLN A 68 1.16 16.40 27.97
C GLN A 68 1.03 15.46 29.18
N VAL A 69 -0.01 14.64 29.24
CA VAL A 69 -0.26 13.70 30.33
C VAL A 69 -0.34 12.29 29.80
N ASN A 70 0.16 11.32 30.56
CA ASN A 70 0.02 9.91 30.21
C ASN A 70 -1.27 9.34 30.86
N ALA A 71 -2.39 9.61 30.21
CA ALA A 71 -3.71 9.14 30.61
C ALA A 71 -4.51 8.73 29.38
N ALA A 72 -5.57 7.96 29.57
CA ALA A 72 -6.56 7.69 28.53
C ALA A 72 -7.29 9.00 28.18
N ILE A 73 -7.42 9.31 26.89
CA ILE A 73 -8.00 10.55 26.39
C ILE A 73 -9.11 10.21 25.41
N GLU A 74 -10.26 10.83 25.60
CA GLU A 74 -11.35 10.80 24.63
C GLU A 74 -11.07 11.79 23.50
N VAL A 75 -11.09 11.29 22.27
CA VAL A 75 -10.93 12.06 21.05
C VAL A 75 -12.25 12.00 20.28
N SER A 76 -12.85 13.13 20.08
CA SER A 76 -14.05 13.26 19.26
C SER A 76 -13.67 13.34 17.78
N TRP A 77 -14.54 12.84 16.92
CA TRP A 77 -14.39 12.93 15.47
C TRP A 77 -15.74 13.25 14.82
N ARG A 78 -15.69 13.85 13.66
CA ARG A 78 -16.85 14.08 12.79
C ARG A 78 -16.47 13.94 11.33
N ILE A 79 -17.43 13.56 10.50
CA ILE A 79 -17.35 13.55 9.05
C ILE A 79 -18.54 14.30 8.46
N CYS A 80 -18.26 15.17 7.47
CA CYS A 80 -19.22 16.10 6.86
C CYS A 80 -19.18 15.95 5.34
N ASP A 81 -20.23 16.35 4.64
CA ASP A 81 -20.28 16.39 3.18
C ASP A 81 -19.83 17.74 2.59
N ASP A 82 -19.49 18.72 3.45
CA ASP A 82 -19.00 20.04 3.08
C ASP A 82 -17.65 20.38 3.77
N VAL A 83 -16.83 21.19 3.10
CA VAL A 83 -15.51 21.59 3.59
C VAL A 83 -15.57 22.57 4.77
N GLU A 84 -16.66 23.29 4.92
CA GLU A 84 -16.93 24.19 6.02
C GLU A 84 -17.32 23.45 7.31
N MET A 85 -17.46 22.12 7.25
CA MET A 85 -17.82 21.25 8.37
C MET A 85 -19.17 21.61 9.02
N GLN A 86 -20.14 22.04 8.21
CA GLN A 86 -21.47 22.45 8.68
C GLN A 86 -22.52 21.32 8.59
N GLN A 87 -22.36 20.40 7.63
CA GLN A 87 -23.31 19.33 7.34
C GLN A 87 -22.72 17.99 7.81
N GLU A 88 -22.89 17.73 9.10
CA GLU A 88 -22.39 16.51 9.74
C GLU A 88 -23.19 15.29 9.27
N VAL A 89 -22.47 14.27 8.75
CA VAL A 89 -23.04 12.98 8.31
C VAL A 89 -22.93 11.94 9.40
N ASN A 90 -21.77 11.88 10.06
CA ASN A 90 -21.53 10.97 11.18
C ASN A 90 -20.50 11.57 12.14
N ALA A 91 -20.55 11.19 13.41
CA ALA A 91 -19.64 11.62 14.45
C ALA A 91 -19.53 10.59 15.56
N GLY A 92 -18.51 10.70 16.38
CA GLY A 92 -18.35 9.81 17.54
C GLY A 92 -17.19 10.19 18.43
N VAL A 93 -16.93 9.34 19.41
CA VAL A 93 -15.83 9.47 20.36
C VAL A 93 -15.07 8.16 20.43
N VAL A 94 -13.74 8.24 20.49
CA VAL A 94 -12.87 7.08 20.68
C VAL A 94 -11.83 7.41 21.74
N THR A 95 -11.56 6.44 22.64
CA THR A 95 -10.54 6.59 23.65
C THR A 95 -9.20 6.06 23.15
N THR A 96 -8.13 6.82 23.37
CA THR A 96 -6.76 6.42 23.08
C THR A 96 -5.85 6.66 24.29
N ASP A 97 -4.74 5.91 24.34
CA ASP A 97 -3.75 5.99 25.41
C ASP A 97 -2.34 5.55 24.93
N SER A 98 -1.38 5.50 25.84
CA SER A 98 -0.01 5.09 25.55
C SER A 98 0.16 3.64 25.10
N SER A 99 -0.82 2.76 25.34
CA SER A 99 -0.74 1.36 24.90
C SER A 99 -0.75 1.24 23.37
N ARG A 100 -1.36 2.21 22.68
CA ARG A 100 -1.39 2.36 21.22
C ARG A 100 -0.70 3.62 20.71
N ASP A 101 0.26 4.15 21.47
CA ASP A 101 1.02 5.36 21.16
C ASP A 101 0.14 6.59 20.86
N PHE A 102 -1.01 6.69 21.51
CA PHE A 102 -1.99 7.76 21.32
C PHE A 102 -2.51 7.91 19.87
N THR A 103 -2.39 6.88 19.04
CA THR A 103 -3.03 6.84 17.73
C THR A 103 -4.53 6.64 17.87
N VAL A 104 -5.28 7.24 16.96
CA VAL A 104 -6.74 7.18 16.86
C VAL A 104 -7.09 6.60 15.50
N LYS A 105 -7.92 5.57 15.49
CA LYS A 105 -8.42 4.97 14.27
C LYS A 105 -9.91 4.70 14.40
N VAL A 106 -10.66 5.16 13.41
CA VAL A 106 -12.12 5.06 13.34
C VAL A 106 -12.51 4.43 12.02
N ASP A 107 -13.40 3.46 12.03
CA ASP A 107 -14.09 2.99 10.84
C ASP A 107 -15.41 3.77 10.70
N ALA A 108 -15.36 4.91 10.00
CA ALA A 108 -16.50 5.81 9.86
C ALA A 108 -17.46 5.23 8.81
N ASP A 109 -18.62 4.75 9.25
CA ASP A 109 -19.66 4.12 8.44
C ASP A 109 -20.88 5.04 8.19
N GLY A 110 -21.89 4.49 7.50
CA GLY A 110 -23.11 5.23 7.17
C GLY A 110 -22.95 6.27 6.05
N LEU A 111 -21.91 6.11 5.24
CA LEU A 111 -21.56 7.01 4.15
C LEU A 111 -22.23 6.56 2.84
N LEU A 112 -22.44 7.49 1.93
CA LEU A 112 -22.91 7.20 0.57
C LEU A 112 -21.75 6.75 -0.34
N PRO A 113 -21.98 5.86 -1.30
CA PRO A 113 -20.95 5.38 -2.21
C PRO A 113 -20.48 6.46 -3.18
N ASN A 114 -19.21 6.33 -3.64
CA ASN A 114 -18.57 7.23 -4.61
C ASN A 114 -18.67 8.72 -4.26
N THR A 115 -18.60 9.04 -2.97
CA THR A 115 -18.87 10.38 -2.44
C THR A 115 -17.67 10.94 -1.70
N TRP A 116 -17.35 12.21 -1.93
CA TRP A 116 -16.34 12.95 -1.20
C TRP A 116 -16.87 13.45 0.12
N TYR A 117 -16.02 13.37 1.16
CA TYR A 117 -16.29 13.82 2.51
C TYR A 117 -15.11 14.58 3.09
N TYR A 118 -15.38 15.35 4.16
CA TYR A 118 -14.39 16.04 4.97
C TYR A 118 -14.52 15.57 6.41
N TYR A 119 -13.40 15.40 7.09
CA TYR A 119 -13.40 14.89 8.45
C TYR A 119 -12.45 15.67 9.34
N GLN A 120 -12.69 15.67 10.64
CA GLN A 120 -11.89 16.38 11.62
C GLN A 120 -11.94 15.67 12.98
N PHE A 121 -10.82 15.65 13.68
CA PHE A 121 -10.72 15.20 15.07
C PHE A 121 -10.60 16.39 16.01
N PHE A 122 -11.02 16.22 17.28
CA PHE A 122 -10.88 17.27 18.28
C PHE A 122 -10.85 16.72 19.71
N VAL A 123 -10.17 17.46 20.60
CA VAL A 123 -10.13 17.25 22.06
C VAL A 123 -10.37 18.60 22.72
N GLY A 124 -11.51 18.77 23.39
CA GLY A 124 -11.94 20.08 23.88
C GLY A 124 -12.03 21.11 22.75
N ASP A 125 -11.28 22.20 22.87
CA ASP A 125 -11.18 23.27 21.86
C ASP A 125 -10.07 23.05 20.81
N LYS A 126 -9.25 22.03 20.97
CA LYS A 126 -8.16 21.73 20.04
C LYS A 126 -8.67 20.91 18.87
N LEU A 127 -8.45 21.42 17.66
CA LEU A 127 -8.87 20.82 16.41
C LEU A 127 -7.66 20.29 15.64
N SER A 128 -7.85 19.14 14.97
CA SER A 128 -6.92 18.69 13.94
C SER A 128 -7.07 19.50 12.65
N ALA A 129 -6.19 19.29 11.68
CA ALA A 129 -6.47 19.67 10.30
C ALA A 129 -7.79 19.02 9.83
N ILE A 130 -8.47 19.65 8.88
CA ILE A 130 -9.58 19.04 8.15
C ILE A 130 -8.95 18.10 7.10
N GLY A 131 -9.34 16.85 7.09
CA GLY A 131 -8.97 15.89 6.04
C GLY A 131 -10.08 15.75 5.00
N ARG A 132 -9.71 15.36 3.78
CA ARG A 132 -10.63 15.01 2.71
C ARG A 132 -10.52 13.52 2.41
N THR A 133 -11.64 12.86 2.13
CA THR A 133 -11.67 11.43 1.81
C THR A 133 -12.78 11.12 0.82
N LYS A 134 -12.71 9.93 0.21
CA LYS A 134 -13.72 9.46 -0.74
C LYS A 134 -14.07 8.01 -0.45
N THR A 135 -15.37 7.67 -0.48
CA THR A 135 -15.83 6.28 -0.46
C THR A 135 -15.68 5.63 -1.82
N ALA A 136 -15.53 4.31 -1.85
CA ALA A 136 -15.55 3.54 -3.09
C ALA A 136 -16.96 3.56 -3.71
N ALA A 137 -17.05 3.34 -5.01
CA ALA A 137 -18.33 3.12 -5.66
C ALA A 137 -18.88 1.73 -5.27
N GLU A 138 -20.19 1.60 -5.15
CA GLU A 138 -20.87 0.32 -5.00
C GLU A 138 -21.09 -0.34 -6.38
N THR A 139 -21.53 0.45 -7.35
CA THR A 139 -21.78 0.04 -8.76
C THR A 139 -21.54 1.24 -9.69
N GLY A 140 -21.52 1.01 -11.01
CA GLY A 140 -21.65 2.06 -12.03
C GLY A 140 -20.48 3.07 -12.06
N LEU A 141 -19.27 2.65 -11.80
CA LEU A 141 -18.09 3.49 -11.88
C LEU A 141 -17.55 3.51 -13.32
N ASP A 142 -17.55 4.68 -13.96
CA ASP A 142 -17.06 4.84 -15.34
C ASP A 142 -15.54 4.94 -15.42
N ARG A 143 -14.89 5.43 -14.37
CA ARG A 143 -13.44 5.67 -14.33
C ARG A 143 -12.92 5.64 -12.91
N LEU A 144 -11.74 5.06 -12.74
CA LEU A 144 -10.97 5.06 -11.48
C LEU A 144 -9.56 5.58 -11.75
N ARG A 145 -9.08 6.53 -10.93
CA ARG A 145 -7.72 7.07 -11.02
C ARG A 145 -6.99 6.90 -9.69
N LEU A 146 -5.94 6.10 -9.72
CA LEU A 146 -5.11 5.81 -8.56
C LEU A 146 -3.69 6.34 -8.77
N ALA A 147 -3.15 7.10 -7.82
CA ALA A 147 -1.71 7.30 -7.77
C ALA A 147 -1.07 6.05 -7.14
N VAL A 148 0.01 5.54 -7.74
CA VAL A 148 0.73 4.38 -7.25
C VAL A 148 2.16 4.77 -6.89
N VAL A 149 2.55 4.48 -5.65
CA VAL A 149 3.83 4.87 -5.04
C VAL A 149 4.38 3.75 -4.17
N SER A 150 5.69 3.76 -3.93
CA SER A 150 6.40 2.91 -2.96
C SER A 150 7.73 3.54 -2.54
N CYS A 151 8.40 2.95 -1.56
CA CYS A 151 9.83 3.16 -1.26
C CYS A 151 10.19 4.60 -0.92
N SER A 152 9.76 5.06 0.26
CA SER A 152 9.95 6.44 0.76
C SER A 152 11.06 6.54 1.79
N SER A 153 12.33 6.35 1.40
CA SER A 153 13.46 6.51 2.32
C SER A 153 13.63 7.96 2.77
N PHE A 154 13.37 8.22 4.06
CA PHE A 154 13.46 9.56 4.66
C PHE A 154 14.86 10.16 4.59
N PRO A 155 15.96 9.44 4.92
CA PRO A 155 17.31 10.00 4.88
C PRO A 155 17.89 10.12 3.48
N HIS A 156 17.24 9.58 2.46
CA HIS A 156 17.74 9.55 1.10
C HIS A 156 17.25 10.72 0.25
N GLY A 157 16.05 11.23 0.52
CA GLY A 157 15.47 12.31 -0.26
C GLY A 157 14.30 13.01 0.40
N TYR A 158 13.95 14.18 -0.13
CA TYR A 158 12.72 14.87 0.18
C TYR A 158 11.52 14.20 -0.49
N PHE A 159 10.36 14.29 0.13
CA PHE A 159 9.13 13.65 -0.32
C PHE A 159 8.39 14.46 -1.40
N ASN A 160 9.12 14.95 -2.38
CA ASN A 160 8.62 15.78 -3.48
C ASN A 160 7.43 15.13 -4.21
N VAL A 161 7.45 13.81 -4.37
CA VAL A 161 6.35 13.04 -4.99
C VAL A 161 5.05 13.27 -4.22
N TYR A 162 5.06 13.19 -2.89
CA TYR A 162 3.87 13.41 -2.07
C TYR A 162 3.36 14.85 -2.17
N ARG A 163 4.26 15.82 -2.24
CA ARG A 163 3.87 17.22 -2.48
C ARG A 163 3.14 17.38 -3.81
N ILE A 164 3.69 16.82 -4.88
CA ILE A 164 3.09 16.87 -6.22
C ILE A 164 1.70 16.20 -6.21
N LEU A 165 1.58 15.03 -5.59
CA LEU A 165 0.30 14.32 -5.49
C LEU A 165 -0.74 15.11 -4.68
N SER A 166 -0.34 15.79 -3.60
CA SER A 166 -1.25 16.59 -2.77
C SER A 166 -1.84 17.80 -3.52
N GLU A 167 -1.18 18.27 -4.57
CA GLU A 167 -1.61 19.41 -5.41
C GLU A 167 -2.45 18.98 -6.63
N ARG A 168 -2.59 17.69 -6.89
CA ARG A 168 -3.45 17.16 -7.97
C ARG A 168 -4.89 17.02 -7.47
N ASN A 169 -5.88 17.42 -8.26
CA ASN A 169 -7.29 17.23 -7.93
C ASN A 169 -8.00 16.30 -8.95
N ASP A 170 -7.30 15.22 -9.34
CA ASP A 170 -7.80 14.27 -10.33
C ASP A 170 -7.61 12.79 -9.91
N LEU A 171 -7.38 12.54 -8.62
CA LEU A 171 -7.17 11.20 -8.08
C LEU A 171 -8.36 10.79 -7.20
N ASP A 172 -8.64 9.50 -7.14
CA ASP A 172 -9.61 8.90 -6.22
C ASP A 172 -8.96 8.40 -4.93
N ALA A 173 -7.76 7.83 -5.04
CA ALA A 173 -7.00 7.31 -3.90
C ALA A 173 -5.50 7.22 -4.24
N VAL A 174 -4.68 6.98 -3.21
CA VAL A 174 -3.26 6.66 -3.34
C VAL A 174 -3.04 5.21 -2.92
N VAL A 175 -2.41 4.39 -3.78
CA VAL A 175 -1.97 3.03 -3.46
C VAL A 175 -0.49 3.08 -3.11
N HIS A 176 -0.14 2.63 -1.91
CA HIS A 176 1.25 2.56 -1.45
C HIS A 176 1.66 1.09 -1.29
N LEU A 177 2.62 0.66 -2.09
CA LEU A 177 2.99 -0.74 -2.25
C LEU A 177 4.13 -1.20 -1.30
N GLY A 178 4.32 -0.52 -0.18
CA GLY A 178 5.30 -0.87 0.84
C GLY A 178 6.53 0.03 0.86
N ASP A 179 7.44 -0.24 1.79
CA ASP A 179 8.57 0.62 2.13
C ASP A 179 8.15 2.06 2.47
N TYR A 180 7.08 2.15 3.24
CA TYR A 180 6.65 3.44 3.77
C TYR A 180 7.64 3.98 4.79
N ILE A 181 8.28 3.11 5.56
CA ILE A 181 9.42 3.39 6.45
C ILE A 181 10.59 2.47 6.12
N TYR A 182 11.78 2.76 6.68
CA TYR A 182 12.97 1.92 6.58
C TYR A 182 13.55 1.67 7.97
N GLU A 183 14.03 0.45 8.25
CA GLU A 183 14.49 0.03 9.56
C GLU A 183 15.89 0.53 9.91
N TYR A 184 16.71 0.83 8.95
CA TYR A 184 18.13 1.14 9.11
C TYR A 184 18.44 2.28 10.07
N GLY A 185 19.62 2.23 10.69
CA GLY A 185 20.20 3.31 11.47
C GLY A 185 20.90 4.37 10.61
N VAL A 186 21.39 5.41 11.27
CA VAL A 186 22.13 6.50 10.61
C VAL A 186 23.44 5.96 10.03
N GLY A 187 23.69 6.25 8.75
CA GLY A 187 24.92 5.87 8.05
C GLY A 187 24.90 4.46 7.43
N GLU A 188 23.83 3.69 7.64
CA GLU A 188 23.67 2.36 7.07
C GLU A 188 23.01 2.41 5.69
N TYR A 189 21.89 3.13 5.59
CA TYR A 189 21.15 3.31 4.34
C TYR A 189 20.61 4.74 4.24
N GLY A 190 21.27 5.59 3.44
CA GLY A 190 20.90 6.99 3.30
C GLY A 190 21.88 7.76 2.41
N ASP A 191 21.55 9.00 2.08
CA ASP A 191 22.44 9.91 1.41
C ASP A 191 23.21 10.75 2.44
N LYS A 192 24.51 10.55 2.54
CA LYS A 192 25.39 11.26 3.50
C LYS A 192 25.31 12.79 3.41
N ALA A 193 24.94 13.34 2.26
CA ALA A 193 24.75 14.77 2.08
C ALA A 193 23.47 15.29 2.74
N LEU A 194 22.45 14.45 2.86
CA LEU A 194 21.15 14.79 3.44
C LEU A 194 20.99 14.39 4.92
N GLU A 195 21.81 13.49 5.44
CA GLU A 195 21.71 12.97 6.81
C GLU A 195 21.63 14.08 7.88
N LYS A 196 22.29 15.24 7.66
CA LYS A 196 22.23 16.39 8.57
C LYS A 196 20.94 17.20 8.49
N GLN A 197 20.17 17.03 7.43
CA GLN A 197 18.93 17.78 7.18
C GLN A 197 17.70 16.91 7.41
N ARG A 198 17.88 15.58 7.29
CA ARG A 198 16.84 14.57 7.47
C ARG A 198 17.33 13.51 8.47
N ASP A 199 17.54 13.97 9.73
CA ASP A 199 18.00 13.13 10.84
C ASP A 199 17.01 11.99 11.12
N LEU A 200 17.52 10.76 11.18
CA LEU A 200 16.72 9.59 11.57
C LEU A 200 16.44 9.56 13.07
N LEU A 201 15.24 9.15 13.43
CA LEU A 201 14.81 8.79 14.77
C LEU A 201 14.12 7.43 14.77
N PRO A 202 14.53 6.51 15.65
CA PRO A 202 15.77 6.56 16.43
C PRO A 202 17.00 6.52 15.50
N LYS A 203 18.18 6.83 16.03
CA LYS A 203 19.43 6.87 15.24
C LYS A 203 20.03 5.48 14.94
N HIS A 204 19.61 4.48 15.69
CA HIS A 204 19.97 3.07 15.50
C HIS A 204 18.91 2.36 14.67
N GLU A 205 19.23 1.16 14.20
CA GLU A 205 18.29 0.26 13.58
C GLU A 205 17.10 -0.03 14.50
N ILE A 206 15.89 -0.11 13.91
CA ILE A 206 14.68 -0.31 14.70
C ILE A 206 14.39 -1.80 14.93
N ILE A 207 14.23 -2.18 16.21
CA ILE A 207 14.02 -3.58 16.60
C ILE A 207 12.85 -3.71 17.58
N SER A 208 12.71 -2.71 18.50
CA SER A 208 11.66 -2.72 19.50
C SER A 208 10.38 -2.02 19.03
N LEU A 209 9.24 -2.30 19.68
CA LEU A 209 7.99 -1.58 19.41
C LEU A 209 8.16 -0.05 19.53
N THR A 210 8.93 0.41 20.51
CA THR A 210 9.21 1.83 20.69
C THR A 210 9.98 2.40 19.51
N ASP A 211 10.93 1.64 18.96
CA ASP A 211 11.73 2.09 17.81
C ASP A 211 10.86 2.20 16.55
N TYR A 212 10.04 1.17 16.25
CA TYR A 212 9.10 1.20 15.13
C TYR A 212 8.11 2.37 15.26
N ARG A 213 7.55 2.61 16.45
CA ARG A 213 6.67 3.77 16.71
C ARG A 213 7.40 5.09 16.49
N GLN A 214 8.66 5.22 16.96
CA GLN A 214 9.47 6.42 16.74
C GLN A 214 9.78 6.65 15.26
N ARG A 215 10.01 5.60 14.48
CA ARG A 215 10.26 5.70 13.05
C ARG A 215 9.00 6.16 12.32
N HIS A 216 7.85 5.56 12.59
CA HIS A 216 6.56 6.03 12.06
C HIS A 216 6.26 7.48 12.47
N ASN A 217 6.52 7.85 13.73
CA ASN A 217 6.39 9.21 14.22
C ASN A 217 7.22 10.20 13.39
N LEU A 218 8.49 9.86 13.11
CA LEU A 218 9.36 10.70 12.29
C LEU A 218 8.77 10.94 10.89
N TYR A 219 8.38 9.86 10.20
CA TYR A 219 7.85 9.95 8.84
C TYR A 219 6.55 10.74 8.78
N LYS A 220 5.60 10.48 9.69
CA LYS A 220 4.31 11.17 9.77
C LYS A 220 4.42 12.66 10.12
N ARG A 221 5.58 13.15 10.54
CA ARG A 221 5.85 14.58 10.76
C ARG A 221 6.35 15.30 9.51
N ASP A 222 6.63 14.60 8.42
CA ASP A 222 6.96 15.23 7.13
C ASP A 222 5.71 15.91 6.55
N LEU A 223 5.82 17.21 6.26
CA LEU A 223 4.69 18.04 5.84
C LEU A 223 4.16 17.68 4.45
N ASP A 224 5.02 17.20 3.56
CA ASP A 224 4.61 16.79 2.22
C ASP A 224 3.83 15.47 2.27
N LEU A 225 4.25 14.55 3.16
CA LEU A 225 3.51 13.31 3.44
C LEU A 225 2.17 13.59 4.13
N GLN A 226 2.13 14.53 5.10
CA GLN A 226 0.87 14.96 5.73
C GLN A 226 -0.09 15.56 4.70
N ALA A 227 0.41 16.38 3.78
CA ALA A 227 -0.41 17.04 2.77
C ALA A 227 -1.13 16.04 1.85
N VAL A 228 -0.47 14.99 1.39
CA VAL A 228 -1.12 13.98 0.54
C VAL A 228 -2.09 13.11 1.33
N HIS A 229 -1.77 12.72 2.57
CA HIS A 229 -2.68 12.01 3.46
C HIS A 229 -3.93 12.81 3.81
N GLN A 230 -3.80 14.12 3.93
CA GLN A 230 -4.90 15.03 4.18
C GLN A 230 -5.92 15.05 3.02
N GLN A 231 -5.47 14.86 1.79
CA GLN A 231 -6.31 15.05 0.60
C GLN A 231 -6.91 13.74 0.05
N TYR A 232 -6.31 12.57 0.32
CA TYR A 232 -6.70 11.33 -0.31
C TYR A 232 -6.73 10.14 0.65
N PRO A 233 -7.69 9.21 0.48
CA PRO A 233 -7.61 7.93 1.15
C PRO A 233 -6.43 7.12 0.60
N PHE A 234 -5.68 6.47 1.52
CA PHE A 234 -4.57 5.59 1.19
C PHE A 234 -4.99 4.13 1.25
N ILE A 235 -4.53 3.35 0.29
CA ILE A 235 -4.62 1.89 0.27
C ILE A 235 -3.20 1.38 0.38
N VAL A 236 -2.85 0.88 1.55
CA VAL A 236 -1.47 0.56 1.89
C VAL A 236 -1.25 -0.95 2.02
N THR A 237 -0.06 -1.42 1.68
CA THR A 237 0.48 -2.69 2.11
C THR A 237 1.88 -2.45 2.67
N TRP A 238 2.39 -3.38 3.46
CA TRP A 238 3.81 -3.38 3.84
C TRP A 238 4.67 -4.02 2.76
N ASP A 239 5.99 -3.77 2.81
CA ASP A 239 7.02 -4.56 2.18
C ASP A 239 7.99 -5.04 3.28
N ASP A 240 9.22 -5.36 2.98
CA ASP A 240 10.18 -5.87 3.97
C ASP A 240 10.67 -4.80 4.94
N HIS A 241 10.90 -3.57 4.50
CA HIS A 241 11.44 -2.49 5.35
C HIS A 241 10.48 -1.99 6.44
N GLU A 242 9.21 -2.33 6.40
CA GLU A 242 8.32 -2.20 7.54
C GLU A 242 8.71 -3.14 8.69
N PHE A 243 9.56 -4.14 8.42
CA PHE A 243 10.09 -5.15 9.35
C PHE A 243 11.62 -5.10 9.40
N ALA A 244 12.27 -5.65 8.38
CA ALA A 244 13.70 -5.63 8.11
C ALA A 244 13.97 -6.15 6.69
N ASN A 245 15.05 -5.69 6.05
CA ASN A 245 15.43 -6.04 4.68
C ASN A 245 15.31 -7.54 4.40
N ASP A 246 14.76 -7.87 3.23
CA ASP A 246 14.55 -9.23 2.72
C ASP A 246 13.83 -10.14 3.74
N THR A 247 12.75 -9.64 4.34
CA THR A 247 11.97 -10.38 5.34
C THR A 247 11.20 -11.55 4.72
N TRP A 248 11.10 -12.66 5.47
CA TRP A 248 10.25 -13.81 5.19
C TRP A 248 9.48 -14.24 6.47
N LYS A 249 8.66 -15.27 6.39
CA LYS A 249 7.79 -15.67 7.50
C LYS A 249 8.52 -15.92 8.83
N ASP A 250 9.77 -16.40 8.80
CA ASP A 250 10.53 -16.86 9.97
C ASP A 250 11.80 -16.05 10.24
N GLY A 251 12.15 -15.08 9.39
CA GLY A 251 13.39 -14.30 9.48
C GLY A 251 13.47 -13.12 8.53
N ALA A 252 14.62 -12.46 8.52
CA ALA A 252 14.98 -11.41 7.58
C ALA A 252 16.50 -11.43 7.33
N GLU A 253 16.94 -10.94 6.17
CA GLU A 253 18.39 -10.77 5.90
C GLU A 253 19.00 -9.79 6.92
N ASN A 254 18.32 -8.67 7.17
CA ASN A 254 18.73 -7.69 8.17
C ASN A 254 18.12 -7.99 9.55
N HIS A 255 18.37 -9.22 10.04
CA HIS A 255 18.12 -9.60 11.44
C HIS A 255 19.30 -10.36 12.00
N ASN A 256 20.12 -9.71 12.82
CA ASN A 256 21.45 -10.12 13.19
C ASN A 256 21.54 -10.75 14.59
N ALA A 257 22.64 -11.45 14.86
CA ALA A 257 22.90 -12.02 16.18
C ALA A 257 22.94 -10.90 17.24
N GLY A 258 22.13 -11.06 18.28
CA GLY A 258 22.00 -10.09 19.38
C GLY A 258 20.73 -9.21 19.33
N GLU A 259 19.97 -9.27 18.25
CA GLU A 259 18.72 -8.49 18.09
C GLU A 259 17.47 -9.20 18.64
N GLY A 260 17.66 -10.40 19.17
CA GLY A 260 16.61 -11.18 19.82
C GLY A 260 15.91 -12.16 18.88
N ASP A 261 14.66 -12.49 19.17
CA ASP A 261 13.85 -13.40 18.35
C ASP A 261 13.15 -12.59 17.25
N PHE A 262 13.34 -13.00 15.99
CA PHE A 262 12.72 -12.35 14.83
C PHE A 262 11.19 -12.36 14.89
N LEU A 263 10.57 -13.43 15.34
CA LEU A 263 9.10 -13.47 15.44
C LEU A 263 8.56 -12.44 16.43
N VAL A 264 9.32 -12.15 17.50
CA VAL A 264 8.99 -11.07 18.44
C VAL A 264 9.16 -9.70 17.78
N ARG A 265 10.24 -9.48 17.00
CA ARG A 265 10.45 -8.25 16.21
C ARG A 265 9.30 -8.06 15.22
N LYS A 266 8.95 -9.09 14.47
CA LYS A 266 7.86 -9.09 13.48
C LYS A 266 6.53 -8.68 14.09
N GLU A 267 6.12 -9.25 15.22
CA GLU A 267 4.86 -8.89 15.87
C GLU A 267 4.85 -7.42 16.37
N LYS A 268 6.00 -6.89 16.81
CA LYS A 268 6.13 -5.48 17.21
C LYS A 268 6.04 -4.53 16.02
N ALA A 269 6.66 -4.89 14.90
CA ALA A 269 6.57 -4.17 13.64
C ALA A 269 5.12 -4.13 13.13
N LYS A 270 4.43 -5.29 13.10
CA LYS A 270 3.00 -5.38 12.77
C LYS A 270 2.14 -4.48 13.66
N GLN A 271 2.37 -4.54 14.97
CA GLN A 271 1.63 -3.71 15.93
C GLN A 271 1.81 -2.22 15.60
N ALA A 272 3.05 -1.74 15.43
CA ALA A 272 3.31 -0.35 15.09
C ALA A 272 2.68 0.02 13.74
N TYR A 273 2.78 -0.84 12.73
CA TYR A 273 2.17 -0.62 11.42
C TYR A 273 0.65 -0.45 11.53
N PHE A 274 -0.03 -1.36 12.20
CA PHE A 274 -1.47 -1.26 12.38
C PHE A 274 -1.90 -0.09 13.29
N GLU A 275 -1.05 0.39 14.17
CA GLU A 275 -1.32 1.61 14.96
C GLU A 275 -1.19 2.87 14.09
N TRP A 276 -0.17 2.93 13.21
CA TRP A 276 0.22 4.16 12.53
C TRP A 276 -0.32 4.31 11.10
N MET A 277 -0.80 3.23 10.48
CA MET A 277 -1.31 3.27 9.11
C MET A 277 -2.84 3.28 9.07
N PRO A 278 -3.45 4.02 8.12
CA PRO A 278 -4.91 4.11 7.98
C PRO A 278 -5.47 2.87 7.25
N ILE A 279 -5.12 1.69 7.74
CA ILE A 279 -5.53 0.38 7.22
C ILE A 279 -6.62 -0.22 8.09
N ARG A 280 -7.57 -0.92 7.48
CA ARG A 280 -8.65 -1.64 8.16
C ARG A 280 -8.12 -2.95 8.75
N HIS A 281 -8.27 -3.14 10.05
CA HIS A 281 -7.95 -4.39 10.72
C HIS A 281 -8.82 -4.57 11.97
N GLN A 282 -8.93 -5.78 12.46
CA GLN A 282 -9.57 -6.05 13.74
C GLN A 282 -8.53 -5.90 14.87
N PRO A 283 -8.82 -5.16 15.94
CA PRO A 283 -7.84 -4.89 16.99
C PRO A 283 -7.31 -6.15 17.72
N GLN A 284 -8.06 -7.25 17.66
CA GLN A 284 -7.72 -8.53 18.28
C GLN A 284 -6.92 -9.45 17.35
N ASP A 285 -6.79 -9.08 16.08
CA ASP A 285 -6.11 -9.85 15.07
C ASP A 285 -5.10 -8.92 14.37
N LEU A 286 -3.84 -8.99 14.79
CA LEU A 286 -2.72 -8.38 14.08
C LEU A 286 -2.43 -9.16 12.78
N GLY A 287 -3.47 -9.64 12.14
CA GLY A 287 -3.48 -10.54 11.02
C GLY A 287 -2.71 -10.05 9.79
N SER A 288 -3.15 -10.51 8.65
CA SER A 288 -2.54 -10.18 7.37
C SER A 288 -3.00 -8.82 6.85
N CYS A 289 -2.18 -8.20 6.00
CA CYS A 289 -2.59 -7.00 5.25
C CYS A 289 -3.23 -7.33 3.90
N TYR A 290 -3.25 -8.61 3.47
CA TYR A 290 -3.88 -8.96 2.21
C TYR A 290 -5.40 -8.87 2.31
N ARG A 291 -6.00 -8.20 1.36
CA ARG A 291 -7.42 -7.90 1.35
C ARG A 291 -7.91 -7.47 -0.04
N LYS A 292 -9.23 -7.47 -0.22
CA LYS A 292 -9.91 -6.98 -1.42
C LYS A 292 -10.62 -5.67 -1.13
N LEU A 293 -10.46 -4.71 -2.05
CA LEU A 293 -11.20 -3.45 -2.09
C LEU A 293 -11.93 -3.35 -3.44
N PRO A 294 -13.26 -3.45 -3.46
CA PRO A 294 -14.03 -3.31 -4.67
C PRO A 294 -14.30 -1.83 -4.98
N PHE A 295 -14.15 -1.45 -6.25
CA PHE A 295 -14.52 -0.14 -6.79
C PHE A 295 -15.64 -0.34 -7.83
N GLY A 296 -16.85 -0.51 -7.34
CA GLY A 296 -18.01 -0.85 -8.15
C GLY A 296 -17.82 -2.18 -8.89
N ASN A 297 -18.34 -2.23 -10.09
CA ASN A 297 -18.11 -3.33 -11.03
C ASN A 297 -16.92 -3.08 -11.98
N LEU A 298 -16.20 -1.97 -11.82
CA LEU A 298 -15.07 -1.63 -12.67
C LEU A 298 -13.77 -2.31 -12.23
N VAL A 299 -13.41 -2.23 -10.93
CA VAL A 299 -12.13 -2.75 -10.42
C VAL A 299 -12.33 -3.51 -9.11
N ASP A 300 -11.80 -4.73 -9.05
CA ASP A 300 -11.45 -5.42 -7.81
C ASP A 300 -9.94 -5.22 -7.56
N LEU A 301 -9.58 -4.43 -6.56
CA LEU A 301 -8.21 -4.25 -6.12
C LEU A 301 -7.89 -5.28 -5.03
N LEU A 302 -6.95 -6.18 -5.32
CA LEU A 302 -6.50 -7.26 -4.44
C LEU A 302 -5.10 -6.90 -3.94
N MET A 303 -5.00 -6.45 -2.69
CA MET A 303 -3.72 -6.18 -2.04
C MET A 303 -3.16 -7.48 -1.49
N LEU A 304 -1.89 -7.77 -1.80
CA LEU A 304 -1.21 -9.00 -1.39
C LEU A 304 -0.15 -8.71 -0.31
N ASP A 305 0.24 -9.77 0.38
CA ASP A 305 1.42 -9.85 1.22
C ASP A 305 2.39 -10.89 0.66
N THR A 306 3.45 -10.44 0.02
CA THR A 306 4.49 -11.31 -0.53
C THR A 306 5.74 -11.35 0.34
N ARG A 307 5.64 -10.96 1.62
CA ARG A 307 6.77 -10.88 2.56
C ARG A 307 6.57 -11.71 3.83
N VAL A 308 5.50 -11.50 4.57
CA VAL A 308 5.43 -11.88 5.99
C VAL A 308 4.51 -13.06 6.28
N GLU A 309 3.40 -13.20 5.52
CA GLU A 309 2.30 -14.14 5.85
C GLU A 309 2.49 -15.55 5.27
N GLY A 310 3.68 -15.96 4.93
CA GLY A 310 3.89 -17.33 4.47
C GLY A 310 5.00 -17.49 3.46
N ARG A 311 5.68 -16.41 3.12
CA ARG A 311 6.85 -16.43 2.24
C ARG A 311 7.94 -17.32 2.84
N ASP A 312 8.44 -18.25 2.06
CA ASP A 312 9.68 -18.99 2.37
C ASP A 312 10.91 -18.09 2.17
N GLU A 313 11.99 -18.36 2.87
CA GLU A 313 13.27 -17.66 2.68
C GLU A 313 13.68 -17.67 1.20
N ALA A 314 14.18 -16.54 0.67
CA ALA A 314 14.67 -16.47 -0.70
C ALA A 314 15.79 -17.50 -0.96
N PRO A 315 15.79 -18.17 -2.14
CA PRO A 315 16.82 -19.17 -2.42
C PRO A 315 18.20 -18.56 -2.44
N SER A 316 19.15 -19.18 -1.73
CA SER A 316 20.52 -18.72 -1.62
C SER A 316 21.54 -19.85 -1.80
N GLY A 317 22.81 -19.51 -1.92
CA GLY A 317 23.91 -20.45 -2.01
C GLY A 317 24.00 -21.22 -3.34
N ALA A 318 24.78 -22.32 -3.33
CA ALA A 318 25.14 -23.05 -4.54
C ALA A 318 23.97 -23.73 -5.28
N TYR A 319 22.88 -24.00 -4.58
CA TYR A 319 21.72 -24.70 -5.14
C TYR A 319 20.51 -23.75 -5.38
N ALA A 320 20.71 -22.44 -5.25
CA ALA A 320 19.63 -21.46 -5.38
C ALA A 320 18.83 -21.59 -6.70
N GLN A 321 19.54 -21.86 -7.81
CA GLN A 321 18.91 -22.03 -9.13
C GLN A 321 18.05 -23.30 -9.25
N GLN A 322 18.30 -24.34 -8.46
CA GLN A 322 17.44 -25.52 -8.39
C GLN A 322 16.29 -25.30 -7.39
N ILE A 323 16.59 -24.73 -6.23
CA ILE A 323 15.64 -24.50 -5.13
C ILE A 323 14.49 -23.58 -5.59
N ARG A 324 14.75 -22.58 -6.42
CA ARG A 324 13.71 -21.66 -6.91
C ARG A 324 12.57 -22.33 -7.68
N HIS A 325 12.78 -23.56 -8.15
CA HIS A 325 11.78 -24.33 -8.90
C HIS A 325 11.05 -25.38 -8.06
N ASP A 326 11.35 -25.49 -6.76
CA ASP A 326 10.71 -26.46 -5.87
C ASP A 326 9.20 -26.14 -5.75
N GLU A 327 8.36 -27.13 -6.07
CA GLU A 327 6.89 -26.99 -6.08
C GLU A 327 6.30 -26.81 -4.67
N ASN A 328 7.03 -27.17 -3.63
CA ASN A 328 6.62 -27.00 -2.23
C ASN A 328 6.93 -25.60 -1.69
N ARG A 329 7.62 -24.78 -2.45
CA ARG A 329 7.92 -23.39 -2.06
C ARG A 329 6.78 -22.45 -2.43
N THR A 330 6.62 -21.42 -1.59
CA THR A 330 5.62 -20.40 -1.78
C THR A 330 6.16 -19.00 -1.48
N LEU A 331 5.72 -18.01 -2.26
CA LEU A 331 6.03 -16.59 -2.04
C LEU A 331 5.06 -15.95 -1.03
N MET A 332 3.84 -16.42 -0.91
CA MET A 332 2.80 -15.77 -0.12
C MET A 332 2.05 -16.72 0.83
N GLY A 333 2.50 -17.97 0.93
CA GLY A 333 1.79 -19.01 1.67
C GLY A 333 0.62 -19.60 0.89
N PHE A 334 0.41 -20.89 1.06
CA PHE A 334 -0.67 -21.61 0.34
C PHE A 334 -2.08 -21.14 0.74
N GLU A 335 -2.25 -20.61 1.94
CA GLU A 335 -3.54 -20.06 2.39
C GLU A 335 -3.89 -18.79 1.60
N GLN A 336 -2.95 -17.85 1.46
CA GLN A 336 -3.16 -16.65 0.67
C GLN A 336 -3.25 -16.96 -0.83
N GLU A 337 -2.48 -17.93 -1.36
CA GLU A 337 -2.65 -18.39 -2.74
C GLU A 337 -4.07 -18.89 -3.00
N ALA A 338 -4.62 -19.71 -2.10
CA ALA A 338 -6.00 -20.20 -2.21
C ALA A 338 -7.03 -19.07 -2.10
N TRP A 339 -6.81 -18.11 -1.19
CA TRP A 339 -7.64 -16.91 -1.08
C TRP A 339 -7.62 -16.10 -2.39
N LEU A 340 -6.44 -15.83 -2.96
CA LEU A 340 -6.27 -15.09 -4.21
C LEU A 340 -7.01 -15.78 -5.36
N HIS A 341 -6.82 -17.08 -5.53
CA HIS A 341 -7.51 -17.86 -6.56
C HIS A 341 -9.05 -17.79 -6.40
N ASN A 342 -9.55 -17.88 -5.17
CA ASN A 342 -10.97 -17.74 -4.89
C ASN A 342 -11.50 -16.34 -5.21
N GLN A 343 -10.75 -15.28 -4.88
CA GLN A 343 -11.14 -13.91 -5.19
C GLN A 343 -11.15 -13.66 -6.71
N LEU A 344 -10.13 -14.11 -7.43
CA LEU A 344 -10.05 -13.98 -8.89
C LEU A 344 -11.21 -14.72 -9.58
N LYS A 345 -11.53 -15.93 -9.15
CA LYS A 345 -12.62 -16.73 -9.70
C LYS A 345 -14.00 -16.14 -9.41
N ALA A 346 -14.19 -15.57 -8.22
CA ALA A 346 -15.45 -14.97 -7.79
C ALA A 346 -15.65 -13.55 -8.32
N SER A 347 -14.60 -12.91 -8.83
CA SER A 347 -14.64 -11.52 -9.28
C SER A 347 -15.54 -11.36 -10.51
N THR A 348 -16.50 -10.44 -10.41
CA THR A 348 -17.33 -9.97 -11.51
C THR A 348 -16.90 -8.60 -12.02
N ALA A 349 -15.88 -8.00 -11.41
CA ALA A 349 -15.35 -6.72 -11.83
C ALA A 349 -14.69 -6.84 -13.22
N LYS A 350 -14.78 -5.73 -13.98
CA LYS A 350 -14.16 -5.63 -15.32
C LYS A 350 -12.65 -5.88 -15.25
N TRP A 351 -11.96 -5.25 -14.29
CA TRP A 351 -10.52 -5.35 -14.08
C TRP A 351 -10.19 -5.98 -12.74
N LYS A 352 -9.21 -6.89 -12.71
CA LYS A 352 -8.61 -7.48 -11.52
C LYS A 352 -7.23 -6.85 -11.36
N VAL A 353 -7.07 -6.02 -10.36
CA VAL A 353 -5.81 -5.31 -10.11
C VAL A 353 -5.16 -5.91 -8.86
N LEU A 354 -3.95 -6.45 -9.02
CA LEU A 354 -3.14 -6.93 -7.89
C LEU A 354 -2.20 -5.81 -7.44
N GLY A 355 -2.27 -5.40 -6.18
CA GLY A 355 -1.27 -4.54 -5.55
C GLY A 355 -0.34 -5.41 -4.71
N GLN A 356 0.96 -5.45 -5.05
CA GLN A 356 1.91 -6.35 -4.41
C GLN A 356 3.33 -5.75 -4.38
N GLN A 357 4.25 -6.41 -3.69
CA GLN A 357 5.57 -5.87 -3.40
C GLN A 357 6.54 -6.12 -4.54
N VAL A 358 6.88 -7.38 -4.81
CA VAL A 358 8.03 -7.78 -5.63
C VAL A 358 7.65 -8.19 -7.06
N GLN A 359 8.54 -8.00 -8.02
CA GLN A 359 8.28 -8.21 -9.45
C GLN A 359 7.88 -9.65 -9.79
N ILE A 360 6.78 -9.78 -10.55
CA ILE A 360 6.27 -11.07 -11.04
C ILE A 360 6.85 -11.47 -12.39
N GLN A 361 7.26 -10.50 -13.22
CA GLN A 361 7.89 -10.78 -14.51
C GLN A 361 9.17 -11.59 -14.35
N GLN A 362 9.51 -12.38 -15.36
CA GLN A 362 10.73 -13.19 -15.36
C GLN A 362 11.94 -12.32 -15.68
N LEU A 363 12.94 -12.32 -14.81
CA LEU A 363 14.16 -11.55 -14.93
C LEU A 363 15.38 -12.46 -14.98
N GLY A 364 16.23 -12.27 -15.94
CA GLY A 364 17.49 -13.03 -15.96
C GLY A 364 18.49 -12.51 -16.97
N PRO A 365 19.77 -12.38 -16.57
CA PRO A 365 20.83 -12.00 -17.50
C PRO A 365 21.09 -13.11 -18.53
N VAL A 366 20.74 -14.37 -18.20
CA VAL A 366 20.78 -15.51 -19.11
C VAL A 366 19.44 -16.21 -19.01
N ALA A 367 18.43 -15.59 -19.60
CA ALA A 367 17.09 -16.16 -19.65
C ALA A 367 17.02 -17.22 -20.78
N LEU A 368 16.48 -18.38 -20.44
CA LEU A 368 16.23 -19.47 -21.35
C LEU A 368 14.78 -19.93 -21.18
N PRO A 369 14.17 -20.53 -22.22
CA PRO A 369 12.88 -21.20 -22.08
C PRO A 369 12.88 -22.21 -20.91
N ASP A 370 11.75 -22.37 -20.22
CA ASP A 370 11.58 -23.28 -19.09
C ASP A 370 11.99 -24.72 -19.43
N LYS A 371 11.70 -25.16 -20.65
CA LYS A 371 12.15 -26.48 -21.15
C LYS A 371 13.68 -26.67 -21.19
N LEU A 372 14.44 -25.59 -21.13
CA LEU A 372 15.90 -25.57 -21.06
C LEU A 372 16.40 -25.19 -19.65
N GLY A 373 15.53 -25.25 -18.64
CA GLY A 373 15.84 -24.97 -17.23
C GLY A 373 15.65 -23.51 -16.81
N GLY A 374 14.99 -22.66 -17.62
CA GLY A 374 14.66 -21.28 -17.27
C GLY A 374 15.84 -20.31 -17.14
N GLY A 375 17.07 -20.76 -17.46
CA GLY A 375 18.27 -19.95 -17.35
C GLY A 375 18.72 -19.67 -15.91
N ILE A 376 19.43 -18.54 -15.72
CA ILE A 376 19.94 -18.08 -14.42
C ILE A 376 19.27 -16.75 -14.06
N SER A 377 18.65 -16.67 -12.88
CA SER A 377 18.18 -15.43 -12.30
C SER A 377 19.07 -15.01 -11.13
N PHE A 378 19.35 -13.71 -11.02
CA PHE A 378 19.99 -13.09 -9.86
C PHE A 378 18.98 -12.40 -8.92
N PHE A 379 17.74 -12.27 -9.37
CA PHE A 379 16.67 -11.58 -8.64
C PHE A 379 15.82 -12.60 -7.87
N LEU A 380 16.45 -13.34 -6.96
CA LEU A 380 15.80 -14.46 -6.26
C LEU A 380 14.91 -14.01 -5.10
N ASP A 381 14.96 -12.74 -4.74
CA ASP A 381 14.02 -12.13 -3.81
C ASP A 381 12.67 -11.78 -4.43
N THR A 382 12.57 -11.78 -5.75
CA THR A 382 11.33 -11.61 -6.53
C THR A 382 10.63 -12.96 -6.79
N TRP A 383 9.55 -12.95 -7.59
CA TRP A 383 8.89 -14.19 -8.04
C TRP A 383 9.80 -15.16 -8.80
N ASP A 384 10.95 -14.72 -9.25
CA ASP A 384 11.96 -15.60 -9.85
C ASP A 384 12.59 -16.58 -8.85
N GLY A 385 12.58 -16.28 -7.57
CA GLY A 385 12.92 -17.23 -6.51
C GLY A 385 11.82 -18.24 -6.17
N TYR A 386 10.63 -18.06 -6.74
CA TYR A 386 9.42 -18.83 -6.42
C TYR A 386 8.62 -19.17 -7.68
N THR A 387 9.32 -19.74 -8.67
CA THR A 387 8.73 -19.99 -10.00
C THR A 387 7.51 -20.89 -9.95
N ALA A 388 7.42 -21.79 -8.95
CA ALA A 388 6.25 -22.64 -8.75
C ALA A 388 4.99 -21.83 -8.36
N THR A 389 5.12 -20.81 -7.50
CA THR A 389 4.01 -19.90 -7.17
C THR A 389 3.53 -19.14 -8.40
N ARG A 390 4.46 -18.56 -9.19
CA ARG A 390 4.12 -17.89 -10.45
C ARG A 390 3.39 -18.82 -11.41
N LYS A 391 3.89 -20.02 -11.58
CA LYS A 391 3.28 -21.05 -12.47
C LYS A 391 1.87 -21.43 -12.01
N ARG A 392 1.65 -21.62 -10.70
CA ARG A 392 0.32 -21.90 -10.17
C ARG A 392 -0.67 -20.77 -10.46
N LEU A 393 -0.25 -19.51 -10.27
CA LEU A 393 -1.08 -18.34 -10.57
C LEU A 393 -1.39 -18.25 -12.09
N PHE A 394 -0.39 -18.35 -12.95
CA PHE A 394 -0.58 -18.23 -14.40
C PHE A 394 -1.42 -19.37 -14.97
N ASN A 395 -1.21 -20.61 -14.52
CA ASN A 395 -2.08 -21.72 -14.87
C ASN A 395 -3.54 -21.45 -14.43
N PHE A 396 -3.72 -20.92 -13.20
CA PHE A 396 -5.06 -20.61 -12.71
C PHE A 396 -5.77 -19.54 -13.53
N ILE A 397 -5.06 -18.49 -13.96
CA ILE A 397 -5.58 -17.44 -14.84
C ILE A 397 -6.02 -18.03 -16.18
N ASP A 398 -5.16 -18.82 -16.80
CA ASP A 398 -5.40 -19.44 -18.13
C ASP A 398 -6.53 -20.48 -18.06
N ASP A 399 -6.48 -21.41 -17.12
CA ASP A 399 -7.49 -22.47 -16.95
C ASP A 399 -8.90 -21.93 -16.65
N ASN A 400 -9.00 -20.74 -16.02
CA ASN A 400 -10.30 -20.12 -15.70
C ASN A 400 -10.67 -18.98 -16.66
N ASN A 401 -9.89 -18.72 -17.72
CA ASN A 401 -10.09 -17.65 -18.70
C ASN A 401 -10.28 -16.28 -18.04
N ILE A 402 -9.36 -15.93 -17.11
CA ILE A 402 -9.40 -14.67 -16.39
C ILE A 402 -8.71 -13.60 -17.23
N ASP A 403 -9.49 -12.68 -17.78
CA ASP A 403 -9.03 -11.53 -18.54
C ASP A 403 -8.89 -10.27 -17.66
N ASN A 404 -8.24 -9.24 -18.23
CA ASN A 404 -8.15 -7.90 -17.66
C ASN A 404 -7.44 -7.89 -16.30
N MET A 405 -6.35 -8.62 -16.19
CA MET A 405 -5.53 -8.64 -15.00
C MET A 405 -4.35 -7.68 -15.13
N VAL A 406 -4.20 -6.79 -14.14
CA VAL A 406 -3.12 -5.80 -14.03
C VAL A 406 -2.40 -6.02 -12.71
N VAL A 407 -1.07 -6.03 -12.72
CA VAL A 407 -0.23 -6.13 -11.52
C VAL A 407 0.47 -4.81 -11.27
N LEU A 408 0.35 -4.28 -10.05
CA LEU A 408 1.06 -3.10 -9.56
C LEU A 408 2.14 -3.56 -8.59
N THR A 409 3.38 -3.12 -8.81
CA THR A 409 4.55 -3.62 -8.09
C THR A 409 5.43 -2.47 -7.59
N GLY A 410 6.05 -2.64 -6.40
CA GLY A 410 6.98 -1.73 -5.73
C GLY A 410 8.43 -2.23 -5.68
N ASP A 411 9.05 -2.13 -4.51
CA ASP A 411 10.33 -2.73 -4.08
C ASP A 411 11.60 -2.24 -4.82
N ILE A 412 11.69 -2.42 -6.11
CA ILE A 412 12.96 -2.38 -6.89
C ILE A 412 13.49 -0.96 -7.20
N HIS A 413 12.89 0.10 -6.69
CA HIS A 413 13.31 1.51 -6.88
C HIS A 413 13.48 1.95 -8.34
N SER A 414 12.76 1.36 -9.25
CA SER A 414 12.87 1.59 -10.70
C SER A 414 11.55 1.33 -11.42
N THR A 415 11.41 1.87 -12.61
CA THR A 415 10.21 1.70 -13.45
C THR A 415 10.39 0.51 -14.39
N TRP A 416 9.39 -0.39 -14.40
CA TRP A 416 9.34 -1.50 -15.35
C TRP A 416 7.92 -1.65 -15.88
N VAL A 417 7.82 -2.05 -17.15
CA VAL A 417 6.53 -2.29 -17.83
C VAL A 417 6.66 -3.55 -18.65
N ALA A 418 5.93 -4.59 -18.29
CA ALA A 418 6.08 -5.91 -18.91
C ALA A 418 4.76 -6.60 -19.21
N ASP A 419 4.72 -7.34 -20.31
CA ASP A 419 3.72 -8.39 -20.53
C ASP A 419 4.05 -9.59 -19.63
N LEU A 420 3.05 -10.27 -19.10
CA LEU A 420 3.21 -11.46 -18.28
C LEU A 420 2.73 -12.69 -19.03
N ALA A 421 3.59 -13.64 -19.30
CA ALA A 421 3.31 -14.85 -20.04
C ALA A 421 3.89 -16.09 -19.31
N HIS A 422 3.38 -17.28 -19.61
CA HIS A 422 3.89 -18.52 -19.03
C HIS A 422 5.41 -18.65 -19.19
N ASP A 423 5.90 -18.50 -20.42
CA ASP A 423 7.33 -18.53 -20.75
C ASP A 423 7.61 -17.48 -21.86
N PRO A 424 8.00 -16.24 -21.49
CA PRO A 424 8.22 -15.17 -22.46
C PRO A 424 9.45 -15.39 -23.34
N PHE A 425 10.28 -16.39 -23.03
CA PHE A 425 11.49 -16.74 -23.79
C PHE A 425 11.26 -17.87 -24.79
N ASP A 426 10.10 -18.52 -24.77
CA ASP A 426 9.71 -19.52 -25.75
C ASP A 426 8.62 -18.96 -26.69
N SER A 427 8.96 -18.84 -27.98
CA SER A 427 8.06 -18.30 -29.00
C SER A 427 6.76 -19.10 -29.22
N ARG A 428 6.64 -20.28 -28.60
CA ARG A 428 5.39 -21.04 -28.59
C ARG A 428 4.36 -20.49 -27.59
N TYR A 429 4.84 -19.80 -26.56
CA TYR A 429 4.00 -19.22 -25.50
C TYR A 429 3.88 -17.71 -25.59
N TYR A 430 4.85 -17.02 -26.20
CA TYR A 430 4.84 -15.57 -26.26
C TYR A 430 5.45 -15.03 -27.56
N ASN A 431 4.74 -14.10 -28.20
CA ASN A 431 5.22 -13.38 -29.38
C ASN A 431 5.71 -11.96 -28.97
N ALA A 432 7.01 -11.75 -28.90
CA ALA A 432 7.63 -10.49 -28.51
C ALA A 432 7.20 -9.27 -29.35
N LYS A 433 6.82 -9.47 -30.61
CA LYS A 433 6.41 -8.38 -31.53
C LYS A 433 4.96 -7.95 -31.33
N THR A 434 4.07 -8.90 -31.06
CA THR A 434 2.64 -8.64 -30.97
C THR A 434 2.13 -8.64 -29.53
N GLY A 435 2.89 -9.19 -28.57
CA GLY A 435 2.45 -9.43 -27.19
C GLY A 435 1.45 -10.60 -27.07
N GLU A 436 1.20 -11.34 -28.15
CA GLU A 436 0.31 -12.52 -28.12
C GLU A 436 0.86 -13.61 -27.22
N GLY A 437 -0.01 -14.23 -26.40
CA GLY A 437 0.36 -15.16 -25.35
C GLY A 437 0.55 -14.51 -23.99
N SER A 438 0.38 -13.19 -23.86
CA SER A 438 0.33 -12.51 -22.56
C SER A 438 -0.98 -12.82 -21.84
N LEU A 439 -0.89 -13.11 -20.54
CA LEU A 439 -2.01 -13.40 -19.65
C LEU A 439 -2.43 -12.17 -18.82
N ALA A 440 -1.48 -11.28 -18.57
CA ALA A 440 -1.65 -10.09 -17.74
C ALA A 440 -0.55 -9.06 -18.07
N VAL A 441 -0.61 -7.90 -17.42
CA VAL A 441 0.43 -6.86 -17.53
C VAL A 441 0.93 -6.44 -16.16
N GLU A 442 2.22 -6.06 -16.07
CA GLU A 442 2.82 -5.55 -14.84
C GLU A 442 3.30 -4.12 -15.02
N PHE A 443 2.95 -3.27 -14.04
CA PHE A 443 3.38 -1.89 -13.90
C PHE A 443 4.15 -1.73 -12.58
N VAL A 444 5.45 -1.46 -12.67
CA VAL A 444 6.32 -1.24 -11.51
C VAL A 444 6.51 0.25 -11.29
N THR A 445 6.25 0.70 -10.05
CA THR A 445 6.41 2.10 -9.68
C THR A 445 7.88 2.41 -9.35
N PRO A 446 8.39 3.57 -9.76
CA PRO A 446 9.65 4.06 -9.23
C PRO A 446 9.50 4.43 -7.76
N SER A 447 10.62 4.59 -7.05
CA SER A 447 10.61 4.99 -5.65
C SER A 447 10.21 6.46 -5.47
N VAL A 448 9.55 6.77 -4.35
CA VAL A 448 9.29 8.16 -3.92
C VAL A 448 10.60 8.91 -3.68
N SER A 449 11.53 8.31 -2.93
CA SER A 449 12.79 8.97 -2.56
C SER A 449 13.97 8.00 -2.33
N SER A 450 13.73 6.69 -2.32
CA SER A 450 14.79 5.70 -2.16
C SER A 450 15.76 5.69 -3.34
N PRO A 451 17.01 5.23 -3.15
CA PRO A 451 18.06 5.35 -4.15
C PRO A 451 17.75 4.55 -5.42
N ALA A 452 17.89 5.18 -6.56
CA ALA A 452 17.96 4.55 -7.86
C ALA A 452 19.43 4.34 -8.29
N LEU A 453 19.67 3.67 -9.40
CA LEU A 453 21.03 3.50 -9.91
C LEU A 453 21.58 4.85 -10.45
N PRO A 454 22.90 5.08 -10.37
CA PRO A 454 23.52 6.22 -11.03
C PRO A 454 23.20 6.23 -12.53
N PRO A 455 22.98 7.40 -13.17
CA PRO A 455 22.44 7.52 -14.53
C PRO A 455 23.11 6.62 -15.55
N VAL A 456 24.46 6.67 -15.68
CA VAL A 456 25.19 5.88 -16.68
C VAL A 456 25.03 4.37 -16.44
N ILE A 457 25.06 3.93 -15.19
CA ILE A 457 24.93 2.51 -14.82
C ILE A 457 23.49 2.07 -15.06
N GLY A 458 22.52 2.87 -14.62
CA GLY A 458 21.10 2.57 -14.77
C GLY A 458 20.65 2.48 -16.23
N ASP A 459 21.12 3.41 -17.08
CA ASP A 459 20.81 3.39 -18.51
C ASP A 459 21.37 2.14 -19.21
N ILE A 460 22.63 1.77 -18.90
CA ILE A 460 23.25 0.55 -19.44
C ILE A 460 22.51 -0.70 -18.98
N ALA A 461 22.17 -0.79 -17.69
CA ALA A 461 21.46 -1.91 -17.13
C ALA A 461 20.05 -2.04 -17.74
N ALA A 462 19.30 -0.94 -17.84
CA ALA A 462 17.99 -0.91 -18.46
C ALA A 462 18.04 -1.35 -19.94
N ALA A 463 19.03 -0.90 -20.70
CA ALA A 463 19.21 -1.30 -22.09
C ALA A 463 19.54 -2.79 -22.22
N ALA A 464 20.41 -3.32 -21.37
CA ALA A 464 20.77 -4.73 -21.35
C ALA A 464 19.56 -5.63 -21.01
N LEU A 465 18.81 -5.29 -19.98
CA LEU A 465 17.60 -6.02 -19.57
C LEU A 465 16.52 -6.02 -20.66
N LYS A 466 16.27 -4.87 -21.28
CA LYS A 466 15.33 -4.77 -22.42
C LYS A 466 15.76 -5.63 -23.61
N SER A 467 17.05 -5.75 -23.86
CA SER A 467 17.56 -6.56 -24.98
C SER A 467 17.47 -8.06 -24.72
N SER A 468 17.56 -8.48 -23.44
CA SER A 468 17.49 -9.90 -23.03
C SER A 468 16.08 -10.37 -22.67
N SER A 469 15.12 -9.45 -22.46
CA SER A 469 13.78 -9.76 -21.96
C SER A 469 12.71 -9.32 -22.98
N PRO A 470 12.23 -10.22 -23.84
CA PRO A 470 11.35 -9.85 -24.97
C PRO A 470 9.97 -9.33 -24.55
N HIS A 471 9.54 -9.62 -23.33
CA HIS A 471 8.28 -9.16 -22.72
C HIS A 471 8.40 -7.80 -22.05
N LEU A 472 9.62 -7.34 -21.75
CA LEU A 472 9.89 -6.04 -21.11
C LEU A 472 9.76 -4.90 -22.13
N LYS A 473 8.73 -4.06 -22.00
CA LYS A 473 8.41 -2.97 -22.94
C LYS A 473 9.11 -1.66 -22.56
N HIS A 474 9.30 -1.44 -21.26
CA HIS A 474 9.95 -0.24 -20.73
C HIS A 474 10.71 -0.56 -19.46
N CYS A 475 11.84 0.13 -19.26
CA CYS A 475 12.63 0.09 -18.04
C CYS A 475 13.36 1.41 -17.87
N ASP A 476 13.26 2.00 -16.67
CA ASP A 476 14.06 3.12 -16.21
C ASP A 476 14.54 2.84 -14.78
N MET A 477 15.86 2.82 -14.61
CA MET A 477 16.50 2.46 -13.33
C MET A 477 17.17 3.66 -12.65
N VAL A 478 16.84 4.88 -13.09
CA VAL A 478 17.55 6.11 -12.70
C VAL A 478 16.68 7.08 -11.92
N HIS A 479 15.39 7.17 -12.27
CA HIS A 479 14.55 8.27 -11.80
C HIS A 479 13.61 7.87 -10.67
N ASN A 480 13.46 8.78 -9.70
CA ASN A 480 12.40 8.74 -8.69
C ASN A 480 11.10 9.33 -9.26
N GLY A 481 9.95 8.90 -8.73
CA GLY A 481 8.67 9.40 -9.21
C GLY A 481 7.48 8.54 -8.74
N PHE A 482 6.47 8.47 -9.57
CA PHE A 482 5.22 7.75 -9.37
C PHE A 482 4.55 7.45 -10.71
N PHE A 483 3.52 6.64 -10.72
CA PHE A 483 2.61 6.59 -11.86
C PHE A 483 1.15 6.77 -11.45
N ILE A 484 0.33 7.17 -12.42
CA ILE A 484 -1.13 7.23 -12.30
C ILE A 484 -1.69 6.03 -13.06
N LEU A 485 -2.45 5.18 -12.38
CA LEU A 485 -3.27 4.16 -13.01
C LEU A 485 -4.66 4.74 -13.30
N ASP A 486 -5.00 4.81 -14.57
CA ASP A 486 -6.27 5.30 -15.08
C ASP A 486 -7.06 4.15 -15.71
N VAL A 487 -8.18 3.78 -15.10
CA VAL A 487 -8.97 2.61 -15.50
C VAL A 487 -10.35 3.06 -15.95
N THR A 488 -10.75 2.59 -17.14
CA THR A 488 -12.12 2.69 -17.69
C THR A 488 -12.62 1.30 -18.09
N GLU A 489 -13.83 1.20 -18.61
CA GLU A 489 -14.33 -0.09 -19.15
C GLU A 489 -13.48 -0.58 -20.33
N GLU A 490 -12.91 0.33 -21.14
CA GLU A 490 -12.19 0.00 -22.37
C GLU A 490 -10.71 -0.32 -22.13
N ARG A 491 -10.11 0.25 -21.08
CA ARG A 491 -8.65 0.14 -20.85
C ARG A 491 -8.21 0.36 -19.42
N ALA A 492 -7.05 -0.17 -19.09
CA ALA A 492 -6.22 0.26 -17.96
C ALA A 492 -4.93 0.87 -18.50
N GLN A 493 -4.65 2.15 -18.17
CA GLN A 493 -3.48 2.90 -18.61
C GLN A 493 -2.67 3.36 -17.40
N ALA A 494 -1.36 3.18 -17.46
CA ALA A 494 -0.41 3.70 -16.48
C ALA A 494 0.44 4.81 -17.10
N ASP A 495 0.54 5.95 -16.41
CA ASP A 495 1.26 7.16 -16.83
C ASP A 495 2.33 7.48 -15.80
N TRP A 496 3.61 7.34 -16.17
CA TRP A 496 4.75 7.60 -15.29
C TRP A 496 5.17 9.06 -15.31
N PHE A 497 5.35 9.60 -14.11
CA PHE A 497 5.87 10.96 -13.89
C PHE A 497 7.13 10.88 -13.02
N PHE A 498 8.20 11.49 -13.50
CA PHE A 498 9.49 11.55 -12.80
C PHE A 498 9.72 12.93 -12.20
N VAL A 499 10.21 12.95 -10.94
CA VAL A 499 10.66 14.18 -10.31
C VAL A 499 12.07 14.51 -10.74
N LYS A 500 12.40 15.81 -10.86
CA LYS A 500 13.75 16.21 -11.29
C LYS A 500 14.81 15.96 -10.24
N THR A 501 14.42 15.97 -8.97
CA THR A 501 15.34 15.76 -7.85
C THR A 501 14.58 15.31 -6.60
N VAL A 502 15.24 14.56 -5.74
CA VAL A 502 14.83 14.31 -4.36
C VAL A 502 15.83 14.89 -3.36
N LYS A 503 16.89 15.58 -3.84
CA LYS A 503 17.97 16.12 -3.01
C LYS A 503 17.66 17.49 -2.42
N GLU A 504 16.66 18.15 -2.94
CA GLU A 504 16.12 19.43 -2.46
C GLU A 504 14.60 19.45 -2.65
N LYS A 505 13.89 20.32 -1.94
CA LYS A 505 12.45 20.49 -2.09
C LYS A 505 12.12 21.09 -3.45
N SER A 506 11.35 20.39 -4.26
CA SER A 506 10.93 20.78 -5.59
C SER A 506 9.63 20.10 -5.99
N THR A 507 8.80 20.79 -6.76
CA THR A 507 7.62 20.23 -7.44
C THR A 507 7.84 20.01 -8.93
N GLU A 508 9.07 20.23 -9.41
CA GLU A 508 9.38 20.03 -10.82
C GLU A 508 9.35 18.54 -11.18
N HIS A 509 8.49 18.21 -12.11
CA HIS A 509 8.31 16.85 -12.62
C HIS A 509 7.93 16.88 -14.10
N TYR A 510 8.00 15.71 -14.75
CA TYR A 510 7.63 15.57 -16.15
C TYR A 510 7.05 14.19 -16.43
N HIS A 511 6.17 14.11 -17.43
CA HIS A 511 5.68 12.85 -17.97
C HIS A 511 6.79 12.14 -18.74
N ASN A 512 7.04 10.86 -18.44
CA ASN A 512 8.09 10.07 -19.08
C ASN A 512 7.52 9.06 -20.08
N ALA A 513 6.56 8.27 -19.67
CA ALA A 513 6.02 7.17 -20.46
C ALA A 513 4.57 6.88 -20.12
N SER A 514 3.83 6.38 -21.09
CA SER A 514 2.49 5.80 -20.89
C SER A 514 2.37 4.47 -21.62
N TYR A 515 1.74 3.50 -20.92
CA TYR A 515 1.38 2.21 -21.48
C TYR A 515 -0.02 1.83 -21.05
N LYS A 516 -0.74 1.14 -21.92
CA LYS A 516 -2.08 0.63 -21.64
C LYS A 516 -2.23 -0.82 -22.03
N THR A 517 -3.22 -1.47 -21.42
CA THR A 517 -3.84 -2.68 -21.93
C THR A 517 -5.31 -2.40 -22.22
N ASP A 518 -5.79 -2.79 -23.39
CA ASP A 518 -7.19 -2.65 -23.75
C ASP A 518 -7.99 -3.84 -23.21
N ASP A 519 -9.32 -3.68 -23.11
CA ASP A 519 -10.22 -4.74 -22.66
C ASP A 519 -9.92 -6.06 -23.38
N LYS A 520 -9.69 -7.13 -22.60
CA LYS A 520 -9.36 -8.49 -23.04
C LYS A 520 -8.09 -8.63 -23.90
N ALA A 521 -7.30 -7.57 -24.01
CA ALA A 521 -6.05 -7.66 -24.75
C ALA A 521 -4.96 -8.37 -23.96
N ASN A 522 -4.95 -8.20 -22.65
CA ASN A 522 -3.96 -8.76 -21.69
C ASN A 522 -2.49 -8.47 -22.05
N ARG A 523 -2.24 -7.51 -22.93
CA ARG A 523 -0.92 -7.12 -23.44
C ARG A 523 -0.79 -5.63 -23.57
N LEU A 524 0.44 -5.16 -23.54
CA LEU A 524 0.79 -3.75 -23.49
C LEU A 524 0.84 -3.09 -24.86
N THR A 525 0.30 -1.88 -24.93
CA THR A 525 0.47 -0.94 -26.03
C THR A 525 1.04 0.37 -25.49
N LYS A 526 2.13 0.88 -26.11
CA LYS A 526 2.68 2.18 -25.76
C LYS A 526 1.74 3.28 -26.22
N VAL A 527 1.54 4.29 -25.36
CA VAL A 527 0.78 5.51 -25.63
C VAL A 527 1.73 6.70 -25.56
N ILE A 528 1.50 7.73 -26.35
CA ILE A 528 2.36 8.93 -26.39
C ILE A 528 1.98 9.89 -25.26
N GLU A 529 0.66 10.15 -25.12
CA GLU A 529 0.14 11.13 -24.18
C GLU A 529 -0.39 10.46 -22.91
N PRO A 530 -0.24 11.11 -21.76
CA PRO A 530 -0.88 10.64 -20.54
C PRO A 530 -2.40 10.72 -20.66
N SER A 531 -3.09 9.96 -19.82
CA SER A 531 -4.55 9.97 -19.71
C SER A 531 -5.05 11.37 -19.35
N LEU A 532 -6.18 11.77 -19.94
CA LEU A 532 -6.76 13.10 -19.71
C LEU A 532 -7.09 13.31 -18.23
N VAL A 533 -6.70 14.47 -17.73
CA VAL A 533 -7.06 14.91 -16.38
C VAL A 533 -8.57 15.14 -16.31
N ASN A 534 -9.21 14.59 -15.28
CA ASN A 534 -10.60 14.86 -14.94
C ASN A 534 -10.63 15.39 -13.51
N VAL A 535 -10.75 16.71 -13.38
CA VAL A 535 -10.71 17.37 -12.08
C VAL A 535 -11.92 16.96 -11.24
N ASN A 536 -11.68 16.53 -10.01
CA ASN A 536 -12.73 16.18 -9.06
C ASN A 536 -13.60 17.41 -8.72
N SER A 537 -14.89 17.19 -8.53
CA SER A 537 -15.83 18.24 -8.14
C SER A 537 -15.61 18.76 -6.71
N ALA A 538 -15.07 17.90 -5.82
CA ALA A 538 -14.77 18.27 -4.45
C ALA A 538 -13.54 19.20 -4.38
N VAL A 539 -13.66 20.26 -3.62
CA VAL A 539 -12.56 21.18 -3.34
C VAL A 539 -11.53 20.52 -2.40
N PHE A 540 -10.30 21.00 -2.41
CA PHE A 540 -9.29 20.54 -1.45
C PHE A 540 -9.68 20.87 -0.01
N ALA A 541 -9.33 19.99 0.93
CA ALA A 541 -9.30 20.38 2.34
C ALA A 541 -8.30 21.53 2.54
N PRO A 542 -8.62 22.51 3.40
CA PRO A 542 -7.81 23.71 3.58
C PRO A 542 -6.44 23.36 4.15
N THR A 543 -5.41 24.06 3.67
CA THR A 543 -4.05 23.91 4.22
C THR A 543 -4.09 24.23 5.73
N PRO A 544 -3.52 23.37 6.59
CA PRO A 544 -3.49 23.63 8.02
C PRO A 544 -2.78 24.96 8.32
N VAL A 545 -3.37 25.77 9.18
CA VAL A 545 -2.68 26.92 9.76
C VAL A 545 -1.70 26.36 10.79
N ILE A 546 -0.43 26.28 10.44
CA ILE A 546 0.62 25.89 11.38
C ILE A 546 0.90 27.13 12.25
N GLU A 547 0.35 27.16 13.47
CA GLU A 547 0.84 28.10 14.47
C GLU A 547 2.28 27.69 14.81
N VAL A 548 3.23 28.50 14.36
CA VAL A 548 4.63 28.36 14.75
C VAL A 548 4.70 28.76 16.23
N LEU A 549 4.71 27.75 17.11
CA LEU A 549 4.96 27.92 18.54
C LEU A 549 6.46 28.16 18.80
#